data_deced53c92b26bac4a05923cc4390939
#
_entry.id   deced53c92b26bac4a05923cc4390939
#
_cell.length_a   1.000
_cell.length_b   1.000
_cell.length_c   1.000
_cell.angle_alpha   90.00
_cell.angle_beta   90.00
_cell.angle_gamma   90.00
#
_symmetry.space_group_name_H-M   'P 1'
#
loop_
_entity.id
_entity.type
_entity.pdbx_description
1 polymer ?
#
loop_
_entity_poly.entity_id
_entity_poly.type
_entity_poly.pdbx_seq_one_letter_code
_entity_poly.pdbx_strand_id
1 'polypeptide(L)'
;IENSTLTLEETEKILLQIDLDRFISQREVFEAKNLARVVSYIEKRAKEQELTLDVMLALHKMLISNIRDDIAGRFREGDERVRVGSHIAPHAREIVERLETMLAEYNASSHEGILKRISRLHLVFEYTHPFIDGNGRIGRVLNNYLLIREGFVPINIKFIERAKYYDAFKEFDEKGKTEIMEEIVAKAL
;
A
#
# COMPACT_ATOMS: atom_id res chain seq x y z
N ILE A 1 8.37 0.13 7.18
CA ILE A 1 7.47 -0.62 8.08
C ILE A 1 7.63 -2.13 7.86
N GLU A 2 7.90 -2.56 6.65
CA GLU A 2 8.20 -3.97 6.33
C GLU A 2 9.68 -4.28 6.55
N ASN A 3 9.99 -5.55 6.84
CA ASN A 3 11.33 -5.99 7.20
C ASN A 3 12.24 -6.13 5.94
N SER A 4 12.48 -5.04 5.23
CA SER A 4 13.54 -5.05 4.22
C SER A 4 14.90 -4.99 4.92
N THR A 5 15.82 -5.85 4.54
CA THR A 5 17.18 -5.88 5.04
C THR A 5 18.12 -5.03 4.19
N LEU A 6 17.63 -4.50 3.05
CA LEU A 6 18.39 -3.65 2.14
C LEU A 6 18.61 -2.24 2.72
N THR A 7 19.83 -1.77 2.62
CA THR A 7 20.16 -0.36 2.83
C THR A 7 19.78 0.50 1.61
N LEU A 8 19.78 1.83 1.76
CA LEU A 8 19.56 2.74 0.64
C LEU A 8 20.64 2.56 -0.44
N GLU A 9 21.91 2.41 -0.03
CA GLU A 9 23.05 2.21 -0.93
C GLU A 9 22.91 0.89 -1.72
N GLU A 10 22.55 -0.21 -1.05
CA GLU A 10 22.31 -1.49 -1.71
C GLU A 10 21.13 -1.43 -2.68
N THR A 11 20.08 -0.71 -2.31
CA THR A 11 18.93 -0.50 -3.21
C THR A 11 19.35 0.28 -4.46
N GLU A 12 20.14 1.32 -4.30
CA GLU A 12 20.71 2.11 -5.42
C GLU A 12 21.59 1.24 -6.32
N LYS A 13 22.51 0.46 -5.74
CA LYS A 13 23.37 -0.48 -6.47
C LYS A 13 22.54 -1.49 -7.28
N ILE A 14 21.48 -2.06 -6.69
CA ILE A 14 20.57 -2.97 -7.39
C ILE A 14 19.92 -2.29 -8.61
N LEU A 15 19.42 -1.07 -8.42
CA LEU A 15 18.74 -0.32 -9.48
C LEU A 15 19.71 0.09 -10.60
N LEU A 16 20.94 0.40 -10.27
CA LEU A 16 22.00 0.74 -11.22
C LEU A 16 22.74 -0.50 -11.77
N GLN A 17 22.37 -1.70 -11.36
CA GLN A 17 22.99 -2.96 -11.77
C GLN A 17 24.50 -3.05 -11.40
N ILE A 18 24.87 -2.46 -10.29
CA ILE A 18 26.23 -2.47 -9.75
C ILE A 18 26.38 -3.70 -8.83
N ASP A 19 27.58 -4.29 -8.80
CA ASP A 19 27.90 -5.42 -7.92
C ASP A 19 27.75 -5.02 -6.43
N LEU A 20 27.29 -6.00 -5.65
CA LEU A 20 27.04 -5.84 -4.23
C LEU A 20 28.14 -6.52 -3.41
N ASP A 21 28.49 -5.91 -2.29
CA ASP A 21 29.57 -6.39 -1.42
C ASP A 21 29.15 -7.58 -0.52
N ARG A 22 27.86 -7.95 -0.55
CA ARG A 22 27.29 -9.09 0.17
C ARG A 22 26.29 -9.85 -0.67
N PHE A 23 26.04 -11.09 -0.27
CA PHE A 23 24.96 -11.89 -0.87
C PHE A 23 23.59 -11.24 -0.56
N ILE A 24 22.81 -10.98 -1.60
CA ILE A 24 21.43 -10.51 -1.54
C ILE A 24 20.55 -11.54 -2.22
N SER A 25 19.43 -11.88 -1.61
CA SER A 25 18.52 -12.85 -2.19
C SER A 25 17.88 -12.32 -3.47
N GLN A 26 17.58 -13.19 -4.42
CA GLN A 26 16.86 -12.82 -5.64
C GLN A 26 15.54 -12.14 -5.33
N ARG A 27 14.86 -12.55 -4.26
CA ARG A 27 13.62 -11.94 -3.78
C ARG A 27 13.82 -10.45 -3.43
N GLU A 28 14.85 -10.12 -2.64
CA GLU A 28 15.16 -8.72 -2.25
C GLU A 28 15.45 -7.86 -3.47
N VAL A 29 16.18 -8.40 -4.45
CA VAL A 29 16.45 -7.72 -5.72
C VAL A 29 15.14 -7.40 -6.47
N PHE A 30 14.21 -8.35 -6.57
CA PHE A 30 12.94 -8.11 -7.22
C PHE A 30 12.04 -7.16 -6.42
N GLU A 31 12.04 -7.24 -5.09
CA GLU A 31 11.29 -6.30 -4.25
C GLU A 31 11.73 -4.85 -4.51
N ALA A 32 13.04 -4.57 -4.57
CA ALA A 32 13.57 -3.24 -4.88
C ALA A 32 13.19 -2.77 -6.30
N LYS A 33 13.45 -3.62 -7.32
CA LYS A 33 13.16 -3.30 -8.72
C LYS A 33 11.66 -3.09 -8.98
N ASN A 34 10.82 -3.93 -8.40
CA ASN A 34 9.38 -3.84 -8.55
C ASN A 34 8.83 -2.57 -7.89
N LEU A 35 9.31 -2.23 -6.68
CA LEU A 35 8.91 -1.00 -6.01
C LEU A 35 9.30 0.24 -6.83
N ALA A 36 10.51 0.29 -7.37
CA ALA A 36 10.94 1.40 -8.24
C ALA A 36 10.06 1.51 -9.50
N ARG A 37 9.66 0.36 -10.10
CA ARG A 37 8.74 0.33 -11.24
C ARG A 37 7.37 0.88 -10.88
N VAL A 38 6.84 0.49 -9.72
CA VAL A 38 5.54 0.99 -9.21
C VAL A 38 5.61 2.49 -8.95
N VAL A 39 6.65 2.98 -8.29
CA VAL A 39 6.84 4.42 -8.05
C VAL A 39 6.88 5.19 -9.37
N SER A 40 7.68 4.75 -10.34
CA SER A 40 7.72 5.39 -11.67
C SER A 40 6.38 5.37 -12.40
N TYR A 41 5.58 4.32 -12.22
CA TYR A 41 4.24 4.24 -12.79
C TYR A 41 3.29 5.28 -12.18
N ILE A 42 3.23 5.36 -10.84
CA ILE A 42 2.32 6.29 -10.17
C ILE A 42 2.70 7.76 -10.44
N GLU A 43 3.99 8.10 -10.48
CA GLU A 43 4.46 9.43 -10.83
C GLU A 43 3.99 9.89 -12.21
N LYS A 44 3.97 8.97 -13.18
CA LYS A 44 3.56 9.26 -14.56
C LYS A 44 2.06 9.24 -14.79
N ARG A 45 1.31 8.44 -14.03
CA ARG A 45 -0.08 8.12 -14.35
C ARG A 45 -1.10 8.66 -13.37
N ALA A 46 -0.75 8.84 -12.09
CA ALA A 46 -1.72 9.14 -11.05
C ALA A 46 -2.50 10.44 -11.29
N LYS A 47 -1.91 11.45 -11.93
CA LYS A 47 -2.59 12.71 -12.23
C LYS A 47 -3.69 12.58 -13.26
N GLU A 48 -3.53 11.65 -14.21
CA GLU A 48 -4.41 11.53 -15.38
C GLU A 48 -5.39 10.35 -15.27
N GLN A 49 -5.05 9.37 -14.45
CA GLN A 49 -5.80 8.11 -14.33
C GLN A 49 -6.50 8.01 -12.97
N GLU A 50 -7.79 7.71 -12.97
CA GLU A 50 -8.51 7.41 -11.73
C GLU A 50 -8.02 6.13 -11.06
N LEU A 51 -8.07 6.11 -9.73
CA LEU A 51 -7.82 4.89 -8.97
C LEU A 51 -9.05 3.98 -9.07
N THR A 52 -8.87 2.83 -9.71
CA THR A 52 -9.88 1.79 -9.89
C THR A 52 -9.38 0.46 -9.36
N LEU A 53 -10.25 -0.55 -9.28
CA LEU A 53 -9.84 -1.91 -8.93
C LEU A 53 -8.80 -2.46 -9.91
N ASP A 54 -8.97 -2.19 -11.21
CA ASP A 54 -8.01 -2.63 -12.23
C ASP A 54 -6.63 -1.99 -12.03
N VAL A 55 -6.58 -0.72 -11.63
CA VAL A 55 -5.33 -0.04 -11.28
C VAL A 55 -4.69 -0.68 -10.05
N MET A 56 -5.48 -1.01 -9.01
CA MET A 56 -4.97 -1.72 -7.83
C MET A 56 -4.38 -3.09 -8.19
N LEU A 57 -5.07 -3.85 -9.03
CA LEU A 57 -4.59 -5.16 -9.52
C LEU A 57 -3.32 -5.02 -10.36
N ALA A 58 -3.23 -4.01 -11.23
CA ALA A 58 -2.04 -3.72 -12.03
C ALA A 58 -0.84 -3.33 -11.15
N LEU A 59 -1.04 -2.48 -10.15
CA LEU A 59 -0.02 -2.09 -9.17
C LEU A 59 0.47 -3.31 -8.37
N HIS A 60 -0.46 -4.15 -7.91
CA HIS A 60 -0.12 -5.39 -7.20
C HIS A 60 0.66 -6.36 -8.10
N LYS A 61 0.24 -6.52 -9.36
CA LYS A 61 0.97 -7.36 -10.32
C LYS A 61 2.40 -6.87 -10.51
N MET A 62 2.60 -5.56 -10.69
CA MET A 62 3.95 -5.00 -10.81
C MET A 62 4.79 -5.21 -9.56
N LEU A 63 4.18 -5.10 -8.36
CA LEU A 63 4.88 -5.22 -7.09
C LEU A 63 5.33 -6.66 -6.78
N ILE A 64 4.52 -7.66 -7.14
CA ILE A 64 4.69 -9.05 -6.72
C ILE A 64 5.28 -9.95 -7.82
N SER A 65 5.31 -9.49 -9.08
CA SER A 65 5.89 -10.27 -10.19
C SER A 65 7.34 -10.71 -9.91
N ASN A 66 7.67 -11.92 -10.32
CA ASN A 66 8.95 -12.60 -10.07
C ASN A 66 9.26 -12.89 -8.59
N ILE A 67 8.30 -12.63 -7.68
CA ILE A 67 8.37 -12.97 -6.26
C ILE A 67 7.34 -14.08 -5.96
N ARG A 68 6.09 -13.84 -6.33
CA ARG A 68 4.94 -14.73 -6.17
C ARG A 68 3.97 -14.55 -7.35
N ASP A 69 4.35 -15.09 -8.52
CA ASP A 69 3.56 -14.94 -9.76
C ASP A 69 2.19 -15.62 -9.66
N ASP A 70 2.05 -16.62 -8.80
CA ASP A 70 0.80 -17.34 -8.51
C ASP A 70 -0.32 -16.43 -7.94
N ILE A 71 0.04 -15.35 -7.26
CA ILE A 71 -0.90 -14.41 -6.64
C ILE A 71 -0.82 -12.99 -7.24
N ALA A 72 0.10 -12.76 -8.16
CA ALA A 72 0.36 -11.43 -8.70
C ALA A 72 -0.83 -10.88 -9.50
N GLY A 73 -1.39 -9.75 -9.06
CA GLY A 73 -2.48 -9.07 -9.77
C GLY A 73 -3.85 -9.71 -9.61
N ARG A 74 -4.09 -10.47 -8.55
CA ARG A 74 -5.43 -10.95 -8.19
C ARG A 74 -5.75 -10.71 -6.72
N PHE A 75 -7.00 -10.47 -6.42
CA PHE A 75 -7.48 -10.48 -5.04
C PHE A 75 -7.52 -11.92 -4.49
N ARG A 76 -7.65 -12.04 -3.17
CA ARG A 76 -7.95 -13.32 -2.53
C ARG A 76 -9.27 -13.87 -3.07
N GLU A 77 -9.36 -15.18 -3.19
CA GLU A 77 -10.54 -15.86 -3.71
C GLU A 77 -10.89 -17.12 -2.91
N GLY A 78 -12.10 -17.63 -3.08
CA GLY A 78 -12.56 -18.83 -2.39
C GLY A 78 -12.41 -18.74 -0.87
N ASP A 79 -11.73 -19.72 -0.28
CA ASP A 79 -11.48 -19.83 1.17
C ASP A 79 -10.13 -19.24 1.60
N GLU A 80 -9.45 -18.48 0.75
CA GLU A 80 -8.21 -17.80 1.09
C GLU A 80 -8.44 -16.80 2.23
N ARG A 81 -7.86 -17.10 3.38
CA ARG A 81 -7.97 -16.27 4.59
C ARG A 81 -6.61 -15.68 4.95
N VAL A 82 -6.63 -14.43 5.40
CA VAL A 82 -5.46 -13.73 5.90
C VAL A 82 -5.74 -13.22 7.30
N ARG A 83 -4.73 -13.35 8.17
CA ARG A 83 -4.74 -12.83 9.53
C ARG A 83 -3.58 -11.86 9.72
N VAL A 84 -3.87 -10.69 10.27
CA VAL A 84 -2.87 -9.67 10.59
C VAL A 84 -2.93 -9.36 12.08
N GLY A 85 -2.02 -9.94 12.85
CA GLY A 85 -2.08 -9.88 14.30
C GLY A 85 -3.35 -10.55 14.84
N SER A 86 -4.20 -9.80 15.55
CA SER A 86 -5.51 -10.24 16.05
C SER A 86 -6.63 -10.08 15.02
N HIS A 87 -6.45 -9.25 13.99
CA HIS A 87 -7.46 -9.00 12.96
C HIS A 87 -7.55 -10.17 11.96
N ILE A 88 -8.78 -10.64 11.72
CA ILE A 88 -9.08 -11.62 10.66
C ILE A 88 -9.73 -10.83 9.52
N ALA A 89 -9.07 -10.81 8.36
CA ALA A 89 -9.56 -10.10 7.20
C ALA A 89 -10.93 -10.64 6.73
N PRO A 90 -11.81 -9.79 6.18
CA PRO A 90 -13.10 -10.18 5.65
C PRO A 90 -13.01 -11.33 4.63
N HIS A 91 -14.12 -11.99 4.38
CA HIS A 91 -14.18 -13.09 3.42
C HIS A 91 -13.81 -12.59 2.01
N ALA A 92 -13.14 -13.44 1.21
CA ALA A 92 -12.74 -13.08 -0.15
C ALA A 92 -13.89 -12.55 -1.02
N ARG A 93 -15.09 -13.11 -0.88
CA ARG A 93 -16.32 -12.69 -1.59
C ARG A 93 -16.75 -11.24 -1.32
N GLU A 94 -16.29 -10.65 -0.20
CA GLU A 94 -16.65 -9.29 0.20
C GLU A 94 -15.65 -8.24 -0.32
N ILE A 95 -14.52 -8.66 -0.86
CA ILE A 95 -13.40 -7.78 -1.20
C ILE A 95 -13.82 -6.72 -2.22
N VAL A 96 -14.41 -7.15 -3.34
CA VAL A 96 -14.78 -6.24 -4.44
C VAL A 96 -15.75 -5.18 -3.96
N GLU A 97 -16.85 -5.58 -3.30
CA GLU A 97 -17.86 -4.67 -2.76
C GLU A 97 -17.24 -3.66 -1.76
N ARG A 98 -16.37 -4.13 -0.86
CA ARG A 98 -15.71 -3.27 0.12
C ARG A 98 -14.77 -2.25 -0.53
N LEU A 99 -14.01 -2.66 -1.53
CA LEU A 99 -13.11 -1.77 -2.24
C LEU A 99 -13.86 -0.78 -3.13
N GLU A 100 -14.94 -1.18 -3.78
CA GLU A 100 -15.82 -0.28 -4.54
C GLU A 100 -16.47 0.75 -3.61
N THR A 101 -16.98 0.33 -2.45
CA THR A 101 -17.52 1.23 -1.44
C THR A 101 -16.46 2.21 -0.94
N MET A 102 -15.25 1.74 -0.64
CA MET A 102 -14.12 2.57 -0.22
C MET A 102 -13.79 3.65 -1.26
N LEU A 103 -13.74 3.30 -2.55
CA LEU A 103 -13.48 4.26 -3.63
C LEU A 103 -14.64 5.25 -3.80
N ALA A 104 -15.87 4.79 -3.72
CA ALA A 104 -17.05 5.65 -3.78
C ALA A 104 -17.09 6.66 -2.63
N GLU A 105 -16.81 6.22 -1.41
CA GLU A 105 -16.70 7.10 -0.24
C GLU A 105 -15.57 8.13 -0.38
N TYR A 106 -14.40 7.72 -0.87
CA TYR A 106 -13.29 8.62 -1.14
C TYR A 106 -13.69 9.72 -2.13
N ASN A 107 -14.37 9.37 -3.21
CA ASN A 107 -14.81 10.33 -4.23
C ASN A 107 -15.93 11.24 -3.73
N ALA A 108 -16.89 10.71 -2.96
CA ALA A 108 -18.00 11.48 -2.40
C ALA A 108 -17.56 12.48 -1.33
N SER A 109 -16.47 12.20 -0.61
CA SER A 109 -15.95 13.04 0.47
C SER A 109 -14.99 14.15 0.00
N SER A 110 -15.10 14.61 -1.25
CA SER A 110 -14.21 15.65 -1.83
C SER A 110 -14.21 16.98 -1.07
N HIS A 111 -15.25 17.25 -0.27
CA HIS A 111 -15.36 18.41 0.62
C HIS A 111 -14.54 18.27 1.92
N GLU A 112 -14.08 17.08 2.27
CA GLU A 112 -13.22 16.83 3.42
C GLU A 112 -11.74 17.08 3.06
N GLY A 113 -10.92 17.35 4.09
CA GLY A 113 -9.47 17.51 3.91
C GLY A 113 -8.81 16.23 3.42
N ILE A 114 -7.79 16.38 2.58
CA ILE A 114 -7.07 15.27 1.95
C ILE A 114 -6.49 14.25 2.97
N LEU A 115 -5.99 14.74 4.10
CA LEU A 115 -5.44 13.90 5.16
C LEU A 115 -6.47 12.89 5.67
N LYS A 116 -7.68 13.34 5.95
CA LYS A 116 -8.77 12.50 6.44
C LYS A 116 -9.19 11.48 5.39
N ARG A 117 -9.39 11.93 4.14
CA ARG A 117 -9.80 11.06 3.01
C ARG A 117 -8.81 9.92 2.77
N ILE A 118 -7.51 10.26 2.67
CA ILE A 118 -6.44 9.27 2.43
C ILE A 118 -6.29 8.34 3.62
N SER A 119 -6.30 8.86 4.84
CA SER A 119 -6.17 8.06 6.06
C SER A 119 -7.30 7.05 6.19
N ARG A 120 -8.54 7.47 5.91
CA ARG A 120 -9.71 6.58 5.92
C ARG A 120 -9.59 5.50 4.84
N LEU A 121 -9.27 5.87 3.60
CA LEU A 121 -9.07 4.90 2.52
C LEU A 121 -7.99 3.89 2.88
N HIS A 122 -6.86 4.34 3.41
CA HIS A 122 -5.76 3.47 3.81
C HIS A 122 -6.17 2.47 4.89
N LEU A 123 -6.88 2.93 5.93
CA LEU A 123 -7.34 2.08 7.02
C LEU A 123 -8.36 1.05 6.53
N VAL A 124 -9.32 1.46 5.68
CA VAL A 124 -10.31 0.54 5.08
C VAL A 124 -9.64 -0.49 4.18
N PHE A 125 -8.66 -0.08 3.37
CA PHE A 125 -7.90 -0.98 2.51
C PHE A 125 -7.14 -2.02 3.33
N GLU A 126 -6.39 -1.60 4.34
CA GLU A 126 -5.63 -2.50 5.21
C GLU A 126 -6.54 -3.41 6.04
N TYR A 127 -7.70 -2.91 6.48
CA TYR A 127 -8.71 -3.73 7.15
C TYR A 127 -9.28 -4.81 6.21
N THR A 128 -9.57 -4.44 4.96
CA THR A 128 -10.06 -5.38 3.93
C THR A 128 -9.01 -6.42 3.56
N HIS A 129 -7.74 -6.05 3.56
CA HIS A 129 -6.58 -6.92 3.28
C HIS A 129 -6.79 -7.78 2.04
N PRO A 130 -6.97 -7.17 0.86
CA PRO A 130 -7.54 -7.84 -0.31
C PRO A 130 -6.60 -8.85 -0.98
N PHE A 131 -5.32 -8.82 -0.69
CA PHE A 131 -4.31 -9.70 -1.30
C PHE A 131 -3.79 -10.74 -0.31
N ILE A 132 -3.18 -11.81 -0.83
CA ILE A 132 -2.49 -12.84 -0.01
C ILE A 132 -1.20 -12.27 0.57
N ASP A 133 -0.46 -11.46 -0.19
CA ASP A 133 0.80 -10.81 0.19
C ASP A 133 0.85 -9.39 -0.41
N GLY A 134 1.65 -8.51 0.16
CA GLY A 134 1.91 -7.17 -0.38
C GLY A 134 0.88 -6.09 -0.03
N ASN A 135 -0.11 -6.36 0.84
CA ASN A 135 -1.12 -5.37 1.19
C ASN A 135 -0.52 -4.08 1.75
N GLY A 136 0.34 -4.15 2.76
CA GLY A 136 0.94 -2.96 3.35
C GLY A 136 1.76 -2.13 2.34
N ARG A 137 2.47 -2.77 1.42
CA ARG A 137 3.19 -2.09 0.34
C ARG A 137 2.21 -1.40 -0.62
N ILE A 138 1.16 -2.10 -1.05
CA ILE A 138 0.12 -1.52 -1.91
C ILE A 138 -0.64 -0.41 -1.19
N GLY A 139 -1.05 -0.58 0.05
CA GLY A 139 -1.72 0.48 0.82
C GLY A 139 -0.94 1.79 0.84
N ARG A 140 0.38 1.73 1.06
CA ARG A 140 1.25 2.92 1.00
C ARG A 140 1.42 3.47 -0.43
N VAL A 141 1.44 2.61 -1.44
CA VAL A 141 1.44 3.03 -2.85
C VAL A 141 0.15 3.74 -3.21
N LEU A 142 -1.01 3.25 -2.75
CA LEU A 142 -2.31 3.90 -2.98
C LEU A 142 -2.38 5.28 -2.32
N ASN A 143 -1.83 5.45 -1.11
CA ASN A 143 -1.72 6.76 -0.49
C ASN A 143 -0.94 7.73 -1.38
N ASN A 144 0.22 7.31 -1.89
CA ASN A 144 1.04 8.13 -2.76
C ASN A 144 0.39 8.38 -4.11
N TYR A 145 -0.33 7.39 -4.66
CA TYR A 145 -1.13 7.56 -5.87
C TYR A 145 -2.14 8.71 -5.71
N LEU A 146 -2.90 8.71 -4.61
CA LEU A 146 -3.92 9.70 -4.34
C LEU A 146 -3.32 11.07 -4.00
N LEU A 147 -2.21 11.12 -3.24
CA LEU A 147 -1.50 12.36 -2.98
C LEU A 147 -1.02 13.03 -4.26
N ILE A 148 -0.36 12.28 -5.15
CA ILE A 148 0.11 12.79 -6.45
C ILE A 148 -1.07 13.26 -7.31
N ARG A 149 -2.18 12.52 -7.32
CA ARG A 149 -3.39 12.87 -8.06
C ARG A 149 -3.97 14.20 -7.60
N GLU A 150 -3.97 14.47 -6.31
CA GLU A 150 -4.46 15.72 -5.69
C GLU A 150 -3.40 16.84 -5.69
N GLY A 151 -2.23 16.62 -6.31
CA GLY A 151 -1.18 17.63 -6.46
C GLY A 151 -0.20 17.73 -5.30
N PHE A 152 -0.22 16.80 -4.37
CA PHE A 152 0.73 16.73 -3.26
C PHE A 152 1.97 15.91 -3.63
N VAL A 153 3.01 16.04 -2.81
CA VAL A 153 4.21 15.20 -2.93
C VAL A 153 3.97 13.80 -2.34
N PRO A 154 4.65 12.76 -2.84
CA PRO A 154 4.59 11.44 -2.22
C PRO A 154 5.26 11.46 -0.85
N ILE A 155 4.75 10.62 0.05
CA ILE A 155 5.25 10.49 1.43
C ILE A 155 5.93 9.15 1.67
N ASN A 156 6.79 9.11 2.70
CA ASN A 156 7.36 7.87 3.21
C ASN A 156 7.12 7.77 4.72
N ILE A 157 6.26 6.84 5.14
CA ILE A 157 6.00 6.54 6.55
C ILE A 157 7.19 5.76 7.11
N LYS A 158 7.97 6.40 7.98
CA LYS A 158 9.21 5.86 8.53
C LYS A 158 8.94 4.68 9.49
N PHE A 159 9.89 3.76 9.57
CA PHE A 159 9.82 2.60 10.47
C PHE A 159 9.63 2.97 11.96
N ILE A 160 10.16 4.09 12.40
CA ILE A 160 10.01 4.58 13.78
C ILE A 160 8.54 4.84 14.15
N GLU A 161 7.67 5.13 13.20
CA GLU A 161 6.24 5.33 13.41
C GLU A 161 5.46 4.00 13.50
N ARG A 162 6.13 2.84 13.44
CA ARG A 162 5.49 1.51 13.37
C ARG A 162 4.49 1.26 14.51
N ALA A 163 4.84 1.58 15.74
CA ALA A 163 3.95 1.38 16.89
C ALA A 163 2.67 2.21 16.73
N LYS A 164 2.82 3.52 16.45
CA LYS A 164 1.70 4.43 16.24
C LYS A 164 0.84 4.03 15.02
N TYR A 165 1.48 3.50 13.99
CA TYR A 165 0.79 2.99 12.80
C TYR A 165 -0.15 1.81 13.15
N TYR A 166 0.28 0.87 14.00
CA TYR A 166 -0.58 -0.22 14.46
C TYR A 166 -1.68 0.25 15.44
N ASP A 167 -1.40 1.26 16.28
CA ASP A 167 -2.40 1.87 17.14
C ASP A 167 -3.52 2.52 16.32
N ALA A 168 -3.19 3.12 15.15
CA ALA A 168 -4.19 3.68 14.25
C ALA A 168 -5.17 2.62 13.73
N PHE A 169 -4.69 1.42 13.39
CA PHE A 169 -5.58 0.31 12.98
C PHE A 169 -6.49 -0.15 14.11
N LYS A 170 -5.93 -0.29 15.30
CA LYS A 170 -6.71 -0.70 16.47
C LYS A 170 -7.80 0.33 16.81
N GLU A 171 -7.47 1.61 16.79
CA GLU A 171 -8.45 2.66 17.06
C GLU A 171 -9.53 2.73 15.96
N PHE A 172 -9.15 2.51 14.70
CA PHE A 172 -10.11 2.44 13.61
C PHE A 172 -11.04 1.24 13.74
N ASP A 173 -10.52 0.06 14.07
CA ASP A 173 -11.30 -1.17 14.26
C ASP A 173 -12.29 -1.03 15.43
N GLU A 174 -11.85 -0.47 16.56
CA GLU A 174 -12.66 -0.33 17.77
C GLU A 174 -13.65 0.84 17.73
N LYS A 175 -13.32 1.97 17.07
CA LYS A 175 -14.04 3.25 17.19
C LYS A 175 -14.35 3.93 15.87
N GLY A 176 -13.87 3.41 14.73
CA GLY A 176 -14.00 4.03 13.42
C GLY A 176 -13.23 5.35 13.25
N LYS A 177 -12.22 5.61 14.10
CA LYS A 177 -11.48 6.87 14.13
C LYS A 177 -10.26 6.84 13.21
N THR A 178 -9.93 7.98 12.62
CA THR A 178 -8.83 8.14 11.64
C THR A 178 -7.72 9.06 12.11
N GLU A 179 -7.88 9.75 13.24
CA GLU A 179 -7.04 10.85 13.68
C GLU A 179 -5.56 10.45 13.84
N ILE A 180 -5.28 9.28 14.38
CA ILE A 180 -3.88 8.81 14.53
C ILE A 180 -3.23 8.62 13.15
N MET A 181 -3.95 8.07 12.18
CA MET A 181 -3.42 7.91 10.82
C MET A 181 -3.26 9.27 10.13
N GLU A 182 -4.17 10.21 10.34
CA GLU A 182 -4.06 11.58 9.84
C GLU A 182 -2.80 12.28 10.35
N GLU A 183 -2.47 12.12 11.65
CA GLU A 183 -1.23 12.65 12.21
C GLU A 183 0.02 12.02 11.59
N ILE A 184 0.00 10.70 11.33
CA ILE A 184 1.11 9.99 10.68
C ILE A 184 1.33 10.51 9.26
N VAL A 185 0.24 10.66 8.49
CA VAL A 185 0.29 11.16 7.11
C VAL A 185 0.74 12.62 7.10
N ALA A 186 0.18 13.46 7.99
CA ALA A 186 0.55 14.87 8.10
C ALA A 186 2.04 15.09 8.44
N LYS A 187 2.58 14.25 9.32
CA LYS A 187 4.01 14.31 9.71
C LYS A 187 4.94 13.87 8.59
N ALA A 188 4.44 13.05 7.67
CA ALA A 188 5.22 12.53 6.55
C ALA A 188 5.15 13.42 5.30
N LEU A 189 4.16 14.34 5.19
CA LEU A 189 4.05 15.40 4.19
C LEU A 189 5.03 16.54 4.49
#